data_34dc2a544197a35b48be35a55243d9e5
#
_entry.id   34dc2a544197a35b48be35a55243d9e5
#
_cell.length_a   1.000
_cell.length_b   1.000
_cell.length_c   1.000
_cell.angle_alpha   90.00
_cell.angle_beta   90.00
_cell.angle_gamma   90.00
#
_symmetry.space_group_name_H-M   'P 1'
#
loop_
_entity.id
_entity.type
_entity.pdbx_description
1 polymer ?
#
loop_
_entity_poly.entity_id
_entity_poly.type
_entity_poly.pdbx_seq_one_letter_code
_entity_poly.pdbx_strand_id
1 'polypeptide(L)' 'MKERKKIATNLYSKISIALKRKKLSQRMLANKINMTPQTFSDNMTILANGTFPKLDFLLDVQHELKIDLGLNFK' A
#
# COMPACT_ATOMS: atom_id res chain seq x y z
N MET A 1 16.22 8.81 6.76
CA MET A 1 16.38 8.16 8.05
C MET A 1 16.05 6.69 7.95
N LYS A 2 16.80 5.86 8.65
CA LYS A 2 16.68 4.41 8.56
C LYS A 2 15.31 3.91 8.98
N GLU A 3 14.69 4.53 10.00
CA GLU A 3 13.39 4.09 10.50
C GLU A 3 12.27 4.30 9.49
N ARG A 4 12.25 5.45 8.81
CA ARG A 4 11.24 5.72 7.79
C ARG A 4 11.32 4.73 6.64
N LYS A 5 12.55 4.46 6.19
CA LYS A 5 12.76 3.51 5.12
C LYS A 5 12.28 2.13 5.52
N LYS A 6 12.57 1.71 6.75
CA LYS A 6 12.15 0.42 7.26
C LYS A 6 10.62 0.32 7.35
N ILE A 7 9.97 1.37 7.83
CA ILE A 7 8.51 1.41 7.93
C ILE A 7 7.88 1.33 6.54
N ALA A 8 8.39 2.12 5.60
CA ALA A 8 7.85 2.13 4.24
C ALA A 8 7.99 0.77 3.57
N THR A 9 9.15 0.12 3.68
CA THR A 9 9.36 -1.20 3.07
C THR A 9 8.53 -2.26 3.77
N ASN A 10 8.28 -2.13 5.07
CA ASN A 10 7.38 -3.04 5.78
C ASN A 10 5.95 -2.90 5.29
N LEU A 11 5.49 -1.67 5.02
CA LEU A 11 4.17 -1.45 4.45
C LEU A 11 4.04 -2.09 3.07
N TYR A 12 5.08 -1.94 2.26
CA TYR A 12 5.13 -2.58 0.95
C TYR A 12 4.93 -4.10 1.09
N SER A 13 5.67 -4.71 2.01
CA SER A 13 5.58 -6.15 2.24
C SER A 13 4.19 -6.57 2.73
N LYS A 14 3.61 -5.82 3.66
CA LYS A 14 2.28 -6.13 4.19
C LYS A 14 1.23 -6.08 3.08
N ILE A 15 1.28 -5.07 2.23
CA ILE A 15 0.34 -4.94 1.13
C ILE A 15 0.52 -6.10 0.14
N SER A 16 1.77 -6.41 -0.21
CA SER A 16 2.07 -7.50 -1.15
C SER A 16 1.57 -8.84 -0.63
N ILE A 17 1.80 -9.12 0.65
CA ILE A 17 1.35 -10.37 1.27
C ILE A 17 -0.17 -10.44 1.29
N ALA A 18 -0.83 -9.33 1.62
CA ALA A 18 -2.30 -9.29 1.66
C ALA A 18 -2.89 -9.55 0.27
N LEU A 19 -2.29 -8.97 -0.77
CA LEU A 19 -2.73 -9.23 -2.15
C LEU A 19 -2.64 -10.70 -2.49
N LYS A 20 -1.54 -11.34 -2.14
CA LYS A 20 -1.37 -12.77 -2.41
C LYS A 20 -2.39 -13.61 -1.65
N ARG A 21 -2.62 -13.30 -0.39
CA ARG A 21 -3.59 -14.04 0.43
C ARG A 21 -5.00 -13.93 -0.11
N LYS A 22 -5.36 -12.77 -0.63
CA LYS A 22 -6.70 -12.51 -1.17
C LYS A 22 -6.79 -12.85 -2.65
N LYS A 23 -5.70 -13.30 -3.25
CA LYS A 23 -5.61 -13.63 -4.68
C LYS A 23 -6.02 -12.46 -5.56
N LEU A 24 -5.57 -11.27 -5.18
CA LEU A 24 -5.81 -10.05 -5.92
C LEU A 24 -4.54 -9.59 -6.61
N SER A 25 -4.68 -9.08 -7.84
CA SER A 25 -3.58 -8.42 -8.50
C SER A 25 -3.57 -6.94 -8.12
N GLN A 26 -2.45 -6.25 -8.37
CA GLN A 26 -2.38 -4.82 -8.15
C GLN A 26 -3.42 -4.08 -9.00
N ARG A 27 -3.65 -4.54 -10.21
CA ARG A 27 -4.66 -3.95 -11.10
C ARG A 27 -6.05 -4.04 -10.48
N MET A 28 -6.39 -5.20 -9.93
CA MET A 28 -7.69 -5.40 -9.31
C MET A 28 -7.89 -4.48 -8.10
N LEU A 29 -6.87 -4.36 -7.26
CA LEU A 29 -6.96 -3.47 -6.11
C LEU A 29 -7.04 -2.01 -6.55
N ALA A 30 -6.26 -1.63 -7.57
CA ALA A 30 -6.32 -0.27 -8.09
C ALA A 30 -7.74 0.09 -8.53
N ASN A 31 -8.40 -0.82 -9.24
CA ASN A 31 -9.79 -0.61 -9.67
C ASN A 31 -10.72 -0.43 -8.48
N LYS A 32 -10.53 -1.22 -7.42
CA LYS A 32 -11.40 -1.15 -6.24
C LYS A 32 -11.28 0.17 -5.50
N ILE A 33 -10.12 0.82 -5.55
CA ILE A 33 -9.92 2.10 -4.89
C ILE A 33 -9.94 3.28 -5.87
N ASN A 34 -10.52 3.04 -7.06
CA ASN A 34 -10.70 4.08 -8.09
C ASN A 34 -9.38 4.74 -8.52
N MET A 35 -8.38 3.91 -8.72
CA MET A 35 -7.05 4.37 -9.11
C MET A 35 -6.61 3.64 -10.37
N THR A 36 -5.84 4.30 -11.23
CA THR A 36 -5.29 3.62 -12.39
C THR A 36 -4.21 2.64 -11.96
N PRO A 37 -4.03 1.52 -12.69
CA PRO A 37 -2.97 0.57 -12.36
C PRO A 37 -1.59 1.22 -12.35
N GLN A 38 -1.34 2.18 -13.26
CA GLN A 38 -0.06 2.87 -13.32
C GLN A 38 0.20 3.68 -12.04
N THR A 39 -0.80 4.43 -11.59
CA THR A 39 -0.67 5.23 -10.36
C THR A 39 -0.46 4.31 -9.16
N PHE A 40 -1.19 3.20 -9.09
CA PHE A 40 -1.02 2.24 -8.02
C PHE A 40 0.41 1.69 -8.00
N SER A 41 0.91 1.28 -9.17
CA SER A 41 2.27 0.76 -9.29
C SER A 41 3.31 1.79 -8.87
N ASP A 42 3.11 3.06 -9.25
CA ASP A 42 4.02 4.14 -8.86
C ASP A 42 4.05 4.30 -7.35
N ASN A 43 2.90 4.26 -6.70
CA ASN A 43 2.81 4.36 -5.24
C ASN A 43 3.50 3.18 -4.55
N MET A 44 3.35 1.98 -5.09
CA MET A 44 4.03 0.81 -4.54
C MET A 44 5.54 0.93 -4.70
N THR A 45 5.99 1.48 -5.82
CA THR A 45 7.43 1.71 -6.05
C THR A 45 7.98 2.71 -5.04
N ILE A 46 7.21 3.76 -4.73
CA ILE A 46 7.61 4.74 -3.71
C ILE A 46 7.84 4.05 -2.37
N LEU A 47 6.92 3.17 -1.96
CA LEU A 47 7.08 2.42 -0.72
C LEU A 47 8.30 1.49 -0.78
N ALA A 48 8.50 0.81 -1.90
CA ALA A 48 9.63 -0.11 -2.05
C ALA A 48 10.96 0.61 -1.96
N ASN A 49 11.00 1.89 -2.34
CA ASN A 49 12.21 2.71 -2.25
C ASN A 49 12.42 3.33 -0.87
N GLY A 50 11.53 3.05 0.08
CA GLY A 50 11.70 3.53 1.43
C GLY A 50 11.12 4.91 1.68
N THR A 51 10.22 5.37 0.82
CA THR A 51 9.53 6.65 0.99
C THR A 51 8.03 6.40 1.07
N PHE A 52 7.25 7.43 1.38
CA PHE A 52 5.82 7.29 1.58
C PHE A 52 5.03 7.99 0.47
N PRO A 53 4.05 7.29 -0.12
CA PRO A 53 3.10 7.91 -1.02
C PRO A 53 2.10 8.74 -0.21
N LYS A 54 1.08 9.29 -0.90
CA LYS A 54 0.05 10.05 -0.22
C LYS A 54 -0.67 9.19 0.82
N LEU A 55 -1.01 9.81 1.94
CA LEU A 55 -1.73 9.12 3.02
C LEU A 55 -3.04 8.53 2.53
N ASP A 56 -3.76 9.24 1.66
CA ASP A 56 -5.03 8.75 1.11
C ASP A 56 -4.88 7.38 0.46
N PHE A 57 -3.79 7.18 -0.28
CA PHE A 57 -3.52 5.89 -0.90
C PHE A 57 -3.41 4.79 0.16
N LEU A 58 -2.63 5.06 1.21
CA LEU A 58 -2.42 4.07 2.27
C LEU A 58 -3.71 3.75 3.01
N LEU A 59 -4.52 4.76 3.29
CA LEU A 59 -5.80 4.57 3.97
C LEU A 59 -6.76 3.77 3.10
N ASP A 60 -6.83 4.07 1.81
CA ASP A 60 -7.71 3.35 0.89
C ASP A 60 -7.30 1.87 0.79
N VAL A 61 -6.00 1.61 0.69
CA VAL A 61 -5.49 0.24 0.63
C VAL A 61 -5.81 -0.50 1.92
N GLN A 62 -5.55 0.14 3.07
CA GLN A 62 -5.84 -0.47 4.36
C GLN A 62 -7.31 -0.83 4.49
N HIS A 63 -8.18 0.09 4.11
CA HIS A 63 -9.62 -0.12 4.19
C HIS A 63 -10.08 -1.24 3.26
N GLU A 64 -9.63 -1.21 2.01
CA GLU A 64 -10.08 -2.17 1.01
C GLU A 64 -9.60 -3.58 1.32
N LEU A 65 -8.35 -3.72 1.77
CA LEU A 65 -7.78 -5.03 2.10
C LEU A 65 -8.15 -5.49 3.50
N LYS A 66 -8.74 -4.62 4.31
CA LYS A 66 -9.12 -4.92 5.69
C LYS A 66 -7.93 -5.43 6.50
N ILE A 67 -6.79 -4.77 6.32
CA ILE A 67 -5.57 -5.08 7.03
C ILE A 67 -5.16 -3.89 7.90
N ASP A 68 -4.29 -4.16 8.87
CA ASP A 68 -3.77 -3.10 9.73
C ASP A 68 -2.38 -2.71 9.27
N LEU A 69 -2.25 -1.50 8.73
CA LEU A 69 -0.96 -0.95 8.33
C LEU A 69 -0.30 -0.13 9.44
N GLY A 70 -0.93 -0.10 10.61
CA GLY A 70 -0.42 0.70 11.72
C GLY A 70 -0.79 2.17 11.62
N LEU A 71 -1.77 2.49 10.78
CA LEU A 71 -2.24 3.86 10.58
C LEU A 71 -3.44 4.11 11.49
N ASN A 72 -3.16 4.52 12.72
CA ASN A 72 -4.21 4.81 13.70
C ASN A 72 -4.38 6.31 13.84
N PHE A 73 -5.40 6.82 13.19
CA PHE A 73 -5.75 8.23 13.26
C PHE A 73 -7.09 8.36 13.99
N LYS A 74 -7.05 9.02 15.08
CA LYS A 74 -8.28 9.34 15.83
C LYS A 74 -8.44 10.82 15.92
#